data_80c0aea3be36d45200d91e9335341fe2
#
_entry.id   80c0aea3be36d45200d91e9335341fe2
#
_cell.length_a   1.000
_cell.length_b   1.000
_cell.length_c   1.000
_cell.angle_alpha   90.00
_cell.angle_beta   90.00
_cell.angle_gamma   90.00
#
_symmetry.space_group_name_H-M   'P 1'
#
loop_
_entity.id
_entity.type
_entity.pdbx_description
1 polymer ?
#
loop_
_entity_poly.entity_id
_entity_poly.type
_entity_poly.pdbx_seq_one_letter_code
_entity_poly.pdbx_strand_id
1 'polypeptide(L)'
;MTKGPNARLADLFALAGWSKGELARLVNRQAAAMGYAQLATDTSRVRRWIDTGETPRDPVPKVLASLFTERLGRVVTIEDLGFTRPGQSAQGEPVEGLPLPSGQVAAVLTEFTGMDLMLNRRGLVGAGAALAAGSALTSAMHNWLSTDPARSTAQTAGGRADAVLAGHSSYDRYEAAPVGLQEVEALEHSVEIFRAWDAARGGGLQRKAVVGQLNEVGGMLSYHHPEPLQRRLWGVAANLAVLAGWMSHDVGLEPTAQKYFVIAAHAAREGGDRPRAGEALSRAARQMVHLGRPDDALDLVGLAQSGSGNEALPRTRAMFATIEAWAQASMGRGQEMRRTLGRAEELFASDKGDVAPPSWMQMFDEADLHGMEALAYRTLADHEPVAARNAERHAERALALREEGRQRSQIFDYISMASACFISDDPEQADRYARLALLSINENSSHRTWDRLREMYRLTGRYAGYGKIEDLRAEIEEALPRAPKPSRSGRSLKDADELKRAPGDIRDIRGARGSKGTRSV
;
A
#
# COMPACT_ATOMS: atom_id res chain seq x y z
N MET A 1 -26.23 -27.96 15.40
CA MET A 1 -26.78 -27.13 14.33
C MET A 1 -25.84 -27.21 13.14
N THR A 2 -26.22 -27.84 12.05
CA THR A 2 -25.45 -27.90 10.81
C THR A 2 -25.43 -26.49 10.22
N LYS A 3 -24.23 -25.90 10.11
CA LYS A 3 -24.04 -24.64 9.39
C LYS A 3 -24.43 -24.85 7.92
N GLY A 4 -25.20 -23.93 7.35
CA GLY A 4 -25.53 -23.94 5.93
C GLY A 4 -24.30 -23.60 5.04
N PRO A 5 -24.43 -23.67 3.71
CA PRO A 5 -23.38 -23.29 2.77
C PRO A 5 -22.86 -21.87 3.03
N ASN A 6 -21.56 -21.65 2.80
CA ASN A 6 -20.96 -20.32 2.88
C ASN A 6 -21.14 -19.60 1.52
N ALA A 7 -22.25 -18.88 1.38
CA ALA A 7 -22.60 -18.17 0.14
C ALA A 7 -21.51 -17.15 -0.26
N ARG A 8 -20.94 -16.39 0.70
CA ARG A 8 -19.90 -15.38 0.42
C ARG A 8 -18.65 -16.00 -0.18
N LEU A 9 -18.17 -17.11 0.40
CA LEU A 9 -17.02 -17.84 -0.15
C LEU A 9 -17.35 -18.46 -1.50
N ALA A 10 -18.56 -18.96 -1.70
CA ALA A 10 -19.00 -19.53 -2.97
C ALA A 10 -19.00 -18.48 -4.09
N ASP A 11 -19.49 -17.28 -3.84
CA ASP A 11 -19.51 -16.17 -4.78
C ASP A 11 -18.09 -15.75 -5.18
N LEU A 12 -17.21 -15.55 -4.20
CA LEU A 12 -15.81 -15.21 -4.45
C LEU A 12 -15.08 -16.32 -5.21
N PHE A 13 -15.37 -17.58 -4.90
CA PHE A 13 -14.81 -18.73 -5.59
C PHE A 13 -15.27 -18.81 -7.06
N ALA A 14 -16.54 -18.51 -7.34
CA ALA A 14 -17.06 -18.43 -8.70
C ALA A 14 -16.40 -17.28 -9.50
N LEU A 15 -16.24 -16.10 -8.89
CA LEU A 15 -15.55 -14.96 -9.50
C LEU A 15 -14.08 -15.24 -9.79
N ALA A 16 -13.40 -16.00 -8.93
CA ALA A 16 -11.99 -16.36 -9.11
C ALA A 16 -11.77 -17.36 -10.26
N GLY A 17 -12.78 -18.12 -10.63
CA GLY A 17 -12.74 -19.10 -11.71
C GLY A 17 -11.85 -20.30 -11.46
N TRP A 18 -11.55 -20.61 -10.18
CA TRP A 18 -10.73 -21.75 -9.79
C TRP A 18 -11.53 -23.04 -9.66
N SER A 19 -10.89 -24.17 -9.88
CA SER A 19 -11.41 -25.46 -9.42
C SER A 19 -11.07 -25.67 -7.93
N LYS A 20 -11.87 -26.49 -7.21
CA LYS A 20 -11.61 -26.82 -5.78
C LYS A 20 -10.22 -27.42 -5.57
N GLY A 21 -9.71 -28.21 -6.54
CA GLY A 21 -8.37 -28.77 -6.49
C GLY A 21 -7.27 -27.74 -6.73
N GLU A 22 -7.53 -26.77 -7.58
CA GLU A 22 -6.61 -25.66 -7.81
C GLU A 22 -6.51 -24.76 -6.59
N LEU A 23 -7.65 -24.41 -5.97
CA LEU A 23 -7.65 -23.61 -4.74
C LEU A 23 -6.90 -24.34 -3.62
N ALA A 24 -7.06 -25.65 -3.45
CA ALA A 24 -6.32 -26.41 -2.46
C ALA A 24 -4.79 -26.33 -2.68
N ARG A 25 -4.35 -26.47 -3.94
CA ARG A 25 -2.92 -26.33 -4.30
C ARG A 25 -2.40 -24.91 -4.06
N LEU A 26 -3.21 -23.88 -4.39
CA LEU A 26 -2.88 -22.48 -4.16
C LEU A 26 -2.74 -22.18 -2.66
N VAL A 27 -3.68 -22.67 -1.84
CA VAL A 27 -3.65 -22.51 -0.38
C VAL A 27 -2.36 -23.12 0.19
N ASN A 28 -1.99 -24.35 -0.19
CA ASN A 28 -0.78 -24.98 0.31
C ASN A 28 0.49 -24.23 -0.12
N ARG A 29 0.55 -23.76 -1.36
CA ARG A 29 1.68 -23.00 -1.88
C ARG A 29 1.82 -21.65 -1.17
N GLN A 30 0.72 -20.93 -1.01
CA GLN A 30 0.70 -19.63 -0.33
C GLN A 30 1.02 -19.78 1.15
N ALA A 31 0.47 -20.79 1.81
CA ALA A 31 0.77 -21.10 3.19
C ALA A 31 2.27 -21.41 3.40
N ALA A 32 2.87 -22.20 2.51
CA ALA A 32 4.32 -22.45 2.56
C ALA A 32 5.15 -21.19 2.37
N ALA A 33 4.72 -20.28 1.47
CA ALA A 33 5.35 -18.97 1.29
C ALA A 33 5.22 -18.05 2.52
N MET A 34 4.16 -18.24 3.30
CA MET A 34 3.89 -17.53 4.56
C MET A 34 4.52 -18.22 5.79
N GLY A 35 5.38 -19.25 5.60
CA GLY A 35 6.06 -19.94 6.69
C GLY A 35 5.29 -21.13 7.28
N TYR A 36 4.12 -21.48 6.76
CA TYR A 36 3.29 -22.61 7.22
C TYR A 36 3.46 -23.85 6.32
N ALA A 37 4.70 -24.31 6.14
CA ALA A 37 5.04 -25.39 5.19
C ALA A 37 4.33 -26.73 5.47
N GLN A 38 3.89 -26.97 6.69
CA GLN A 38 3.17 -28.20 7.08
C GLN A 38 1.66 -28.16 6.82
N LEU A 39 1.14 -27.03 6.32
CA LEU A 39 -0.28 -26.96 5.99
C LEU A 39 -0.58 -27.84 4.77
N ALA A 40 -1.45 -28.83 4.95
CA ALA A 40 -1.90 -29.74 3.90
C ALA A 40 -3.42 -29.62 3.73
N THR A 41 -3.84 -28.76 2.81
CA THR A 41 -5.23 -28.61 2.40
C THR A 41 -5.51 -29.49 1.20
N ASP A 42 -6.63 -30.20 1.22
CA ASP A 42 -7.13 -31.02 0.13
C ASP A 42 -8.48 -30.51 -0.41
N THR A 43 -8.92 -31.08 -1.50
CA THR A 43 -10.18 -30.74 -2.16
C THR A 43 -11.40 -30.96 -1.26
N SER A 44 -11.34 -31.93 -0.35
CA SER A 44 -12.44 -32.24 0.56
C SER A 44 -12.61 -31.14 1.62
N ARG A 45 -11.50 -30.56 2.12
CA ARG A 45 -11.53 -29.41 3.03
C ARG A 45 -12.11 -28.17 2.34
N VAL A 46 -11.65 -27.85 1.13
CA VAL A 46 -12.19 -26.75 0.34
C VAL A 46 -13.69 -26.92 0.12
N ARG A 47 -14.12 -28.13 -0.20
CA ARG A 47 -15.55 -28.47 -0.36
C ARG A 47 -16.33 -28.20 0.91
N ARG A 48 -15.84 -28.60 2.08
CA ARG A 48 -16.52 -28.36 3.36
C ARG A 48 -16.63 -26.87 3.69
N TRP A 49 -15.61 -26.08 3.40
CA TRP A 49 -15.66 -24.64 3.63
C TRP A 49 -16.75 -23.96 2.81
N ILE A 50 -16.91 -24.37 1.55
CA ILE A 50 -17.89 -23.77 0.63
C ILE A 50 -19.28 -24.38 0.87
N ASP A 51 -19.40 -25.70 0.80
CA ASP A 51 -20.69 -26.40 0.69
C ASP A 51 -21.38 -26.61 2.06
N THR A 52 -20.63 -26.66 3.17
CA THR A 52 -21.16 -26.87 4.53
C THR A 52 -20.88 -25.70 5.48
N GLY A 53 -20.19 -24.65 5.03
CA GLY A 53 -19.87 -23.49 5.86
C GLY A 53 -18.93 -23.81 7.03
N GLU A 54 -18.12 -24.88 6.94
CA GLU A 54 -17.08 -25.16 7.92
C GLU A 54 -16.06 -24.00 7.94
N THR A 55 -15.80 -23.44 9.11
CA THR A 55 -14.79 -22.38 9.26
C THR A 55 -13.42 -23.03 9.43
N PRO A 56 -12.46 -22.76 8.52
CA PRO A 56 -11.09 -23.26 8.66
C PRO A 56 -10.39 -22.61 9.86
N ARG A 57 -9.42 -23.34 10.42
CA ARG A 57 -8.56 -22.80 11.50
C ARG A 57 -7.46 -21.93 10.92
N ASP A 58 -6.94 -21.03 11.73
CA ASP A 58 -5.75 -20.24 11.41
C ASP A 58 -4.59 -21.18 10.97
N PRO A 59 -3.80 -20.86 9.94
CA PRO A 59 -3.77 -19.58 9.19
C PRO A 59 -4.64 -19.57 7.91
N VAL A 60 -5.44 -20.59 7.65
CA VAL A 60 -6.16 -20.76 6.37
C VAL A 60 -7.05 -19.56 5.99
N PRO A 61 -7.82 -18.92 6.91
CA PRO A 61 -8.59 -17.74 6.56
C PRO A 61 -7.72 -16.60 6.01
N LYS A 62 -6.56 -16.35 6.63
CA LYS A 62 -5.60 -15.33 6.19
C LYS A 62 -5.00 -15.65 4.82
N VAL A 63 -4.66 -16.91 4.59
CA VAL A 63 -4.15 -17.40 3.30
C VAL A 63 -5.19 -17.25 2.20
N LEU A 64 -6.44 -17.58 2.46
CA LEU A 64 -7.53 -17.41 1.50
C LEU A 64 -7.78 -15.94 1.19
N ALA A 65 -7.83 -15.06 2.19
CA ALA A 65 -7.98 -13.63 2.00
C ALA A 65 -6.89 -13.06 1.08
N SER A 66 -5.63 -13.45 1.29
CA SER A 66 -4.50 -13.07 0.44
C SER A 66 -4.66 -13.57 -1.01
N LEU A 67 -5.02 -14.84 -1.20
CA LEU A 67 -5.19 -15.43 -2.53
C LEU A 67 -6.33 -14.78 -3.33
N PHE A 68 -7.48 -14.55 -2.70
CA PHE A 68 -8.60 -13.89 -3.35
C PHE A 68 -8.31 -12.42 -3.64
N THR A 69 -7.59 -11.73 -2.75
CA THR A 69 -7.12 -10.36 -2.97
C THR A 69 -6.23 -10.29 -4.20
N GLU A 70 -5.24 -11.17 -4.32
CA GLU A 70 -4.35 -11.24 -5.48
C GLU A 70 -5.10 -11.56 -6.78
N ARG A 71 -6.03 -12.52 -6.72
CA ARG A 71 -6.77 -12.98 -7.90
C ARG A 71 -7.77 -11.97 -8.44
N LEU A 72 -8.50 -11.30 -7.52
CA LEU A 72 -9.60 -10.41 -7.88
C LEU A 72 -9.15 -8.95 -8.04
N GLY A 73 -7.90 -8.63 -7.69
CA GLY A 73 -7.35 -7.27 -7.77
C GLY A 73 -8.03 -6.28 -6.81
N ARG A 74 -8.74 -6.78 -5.79
CA ARG A 74 -9.36 -6.01 -4.71
C ARG A 74 -9.14 -6.70 -3.39
N VAL A 75 -9.14 -5.92 -2.30
CA VAL A 75 -8.98 -6.51 -0.97
C VAL A 75 -10.19 -7.39 -0.63
N VAL A 76 -9.87 -8.62 -0.25
CA VAL A 76 -10.83 -9.58 0.29
C VAL A 76 -10.44 -9.88 1.73
N THR A 77 -11.33 -9.55 2.67
CA THR A 77 -11.12 -9.78 4.10
C THR A 77 -11.61 -11.16 4.53
N ILE A 78 -11.26 -11.56 5.75
CA ILE A 78 -11.80 -12.78 6.38
C ILE A 78 -13.32 -12.69 6.53
N GLU A 79 -13.85 -11.49 6.74
CA GLU A 79 -15.28 -11.22 6.82
C GLU A 79 -15.96 -11.38 5.44
N ASP A 80 -15.33 -10.90 4.39
CA ASP A 80 -15.81 -11.08 3.01
C ASP A 80 -15.86 -12.57 2.63
N LEU A 81 -14.97 -13.38 3.21
CA LEU A 81 -14.97 -14.84 3.05
C LEU A 81 -16.09 -15.54 3.87
N GLY A 82 -16.85 -14.81 4.70
CA GLY A 82 -17.93 -15.35 5.50
C GLY A 82 -17.48 -16.21 6.68
N PHE A 83 -16.25 -16.04 7.18
CA PHE A 83 -15.71 -16.84 8.29
C PHE A 83 -15.93 -16.19 9.66
N THR A 84 -16.50 -15.01 9.74
CA THR A 84 -16.90 -14.34 10.97
C THR A 84 -18.30 -14.79 11.43
N ARG A 85 -18.50 -15.01 12.73
CA ARG A 85 -19.82 -15.34 13.27
C ARG A 85 -20.71 -14.10 13.32
N PRO A 86 -22.01 -14.17 12.91
CA PRO A 86 -22.98 -13.13 13.18
C PRO A 86 -23.08 -12.93 14.71
N GLY A 87 -22.78 -11.74 15.20
CA GLY A 87 -22.79 -11.42 16.64
C GLY A 87 -21.41 -11.31 17.30
N GLN A 88 -20.32 -11.69 16.63
CA GLN A 88 -18.97 -11.22 16.94
C GLN A 88 -18.64 -10.01 16.08
N SER A 89 -19.55 -9.01 16.10
CA SER A 89 -19.22 -7.69 15.62
C SER A 89 -18.07 -7.17 16.49
N ALA A 90 -16.93 -6.97 15.85
CA ALA A 90 -15.92 -5.97 16.21
C ALA A 90 -15.44 -5.87 17.68
N GLN A 91 -15.46 -6.94 18.45
CA GLN A 91 -14.32 -7.18 19.33
C GLN A 91 -13.33 -8.02 18.50
N GLY A 92 -12.88 -7.40 17.36
CA GLY A 92 -11.83 -7.97 16.55
C GLY A 92 -10.64 -8.19 17.46
N GLU A 93 -10.00 -9.38 17.34
CA GLU A 93 -8.62 -9.48 17.78
C GLU A 93 -7.91 -8.25 17.22
N PRO A 94 -7.20 -7.49 18.07
CA PRO A 94 -6.50 -6.30 17.61
C PRO A 94 -5.70 -6.75 16.38
N VAL A 95 -5.85 -6.06 15.24
CA VAL A 95 -4.93 -6.23 14.13
C VAL A 95 -3.56 -6.13 14.76
N GLU A 96 -2.77 -7.21 14.73
CA GLU A 96 -1.52 -7.32 15.47
C GLU A 96 -0.74 -6.02 15.30
N GLY A 97 -0.67 -5.19 16.37
CA GLY A 97 0.01 -3.91 16.38
C GLY A 97 -0.84 -2.66 16.05
N LEU A 98 -2.20 -2.70 16.08
CA LEU A 98 -3.05 -1.51 15.96
C LEU A 98 -4.15 -1.49 17.05
N PRO A 99 -4.40 -0.34 17.75
CA PRO A 99 -3.60 0.89 17.74
C PRO A 99 -2.27 0.70 18.50
N LEU A 100 -1.25 1.50 18.14
CA LEU A 100 0.02 1.49 18.86
C LEU A 100 -0.17 2.14 20.25
N PRO A 101 0.25 1.50 21.33
CA PRO A 101 0.21 2.13 22.65
C PRO A 101 1.08 3.40 22.65
N SER A 102 0.59 4.47 23.29
CA SER A 102 1.38 5.69 23.48
C SER A 102 2.71 5.37 24.16
N GLY A 103 3.78 5.97 23.67
CA GLY A 103 5.15 5.73 24.16
C GLY A 103 5.86 4.51 23.57
N GLN A 104 5.20 3.69 22.74
CA GLN A 104 5.83 2.54 22.07
C GLN A 104 6.04 2.77 20.56
N VAL A 105 5.67 3.93 20.04
CA VAL A 105 5.70 4.21 18.59
C VAL A 105 7.12 4.06 18.04
N ALA A 106 8.15 4.59 18.72
CA ALA A 106 9.55 4.47 18.29
C ALA A 106 10.02 3.00 18.23
N ALA A 107 9.68 2.20 19.24
CA ALA A 107 10.03 0.78 19.29
C ALA A 107 9.38 -0.01 18.15
N VAL A 108 8.07 0.16 17.96
CA VAL A 108 7.32 -0.50 16.86
C VAL A 108 7.84 -0.05 15.50
N LEU A 109 8.16 1.23 15.34
CA LEU A 109 8.75 1.77 14.11
C LEU A 109 10.08 1.08 13.81
N THR A 110 11.00 1.02 14.78
CA THR A 110 12.32 0.41 14.60
C THR A 110 12.21 -1.10 14.33
N GLU A 111 11.37 -1.81 15.06
CA GLU A 111 11.14 -3.24 14.84
C GLU A 111 10.58 -3.51 13.44
N PHE A 112 9.55 -2.77 13.04
CA PHE A 112 8.91 -2.98 11.76
C PHE A 112 9.80 -2.62 10.58
N THR A 113 10.54 -1.51 10.66
CA THR A 113 11.49 -1.12 9.60
C THR A 113 12.67 -2.08 9.54
N GLY A 114 13.20 -2.55 10.68
CA GLY A 114 14.24 -3.57 10.73
C GLY A 114 13.80 -4.86 10.05
N MET A 115 12.58 -5.32 10.32
CA MET A 115 12.00 -6.49 9.66
C MET A 115 11.84 -6.27 8.15
N ASP A 116 11.37 -5.11 7.71
CA ASP A 116 11.21 -4.76 6.30
C ASP A 116 12.56 -4.72 5.55
N LEU A 117 13.62 -4.24 6.19
CA LEU A 117 14.97 -4.24 5.61
C LEU A 117 15.54 -5.65 5.42
N MET A 118 15.28 -6.54 6.37
CA MET A 118 15.78 -7.91 6.37
C MET A 118 15.02 -8.82 5.40
N LEU A 119 13.71 -8.61 5.24
CA LEU A 119 12.86 -9.48 4.44
C LEU A 119 12.87 -9.07 2.96
N ASN A 120 12.86 -10.07 2.09
CA ASN A 120 12.54 -9.86 0.68
C ASN A 120 11.02 -9.73 0.51
N ARG A 121 10.56 -9.31 -0.69
CA ARG A 121 9.13 -9.13 -1.01
C ARG A 121 8.27 -10.34 -0.61
N ARG A 122 8.75 -11.56 -0.81
CA ARG A 122 8.01 -12.79 -0.45
C ARG A 122 7.94 -12.99 1.06
N GLY A 123 9.01 -12.67 1.77
CA GLY A 123 9.06 -12.73 3.24
C GLY A 123 8.14 -11.70 3.89
N LEU A 124 8.07 -10.48 3.35
CA LEU A 124 7.16 -9.43 3.83
C LEU A 124 5.69 -9.80 3.66
N VAL A 125 5.32 -10.37 2.52
CA VAL A 125 3.96 -10.90 2.29
C VAL A 125 3.68 -12.08 3.23
N GLY A 126 4.70 -12.88 3.58
CA GLY A 126 4.60 -14.02 4.50
C GLY A 126 4.61 -13.66 5.99
N ALA A 127 5.15 -12.51 6.36
CA ALA A 127 5.27 -12.07 7.76
C ALA A 127 3.93 -11.65 8.41
N GLY A 128 2.79 -11.97 7.78
CA GLY A 128 1.49 -12.01 8.43
C GLY A 128 0.80 -10.68 8.69
N ALA A 129 1.30 -9.58 8.16
CA ALA A 129 0.53 -8.33 8.19
C ALA A 129 -0.69 -8.49 7.27
N ALA A 130 -1.84 -8.85 7.81
CA ALA A 130 -3.10 -8.78 7.09
C ALA A 130 -3.47 -7.32 6.89
N LEU A 131 -4.00 -6.98 5.71
CA LEU A 131 -4.59 -5.66 5.51
C LEU A 131 -5.81 -5.53 6.41
N ALA A 132 -5.83 -4.50 7.25
CA ALA A 132 -6.99 -4.18 8.05
C ALA A 132 -8.03 -3.45 7.20
N ALA A 133 -9.30 -3.81 7.35
CA ALA A 133 -10.42 -3.18 6.66
C ALA A 133 -11.66 -3.16 7.56
N GLY A 134 -12.64 -2.32 7.23
CA GLY A 134 -13.87 -2.16 7.98
C GLY A 134 -13.63 -1.70 9.41
N SER A 135 -14.48 -2.12 10.33
CA SER A 135 -14.42 -1.71 11.73
C SER A 135 -13.10 -2.02 12.43
N ALA A 136 -12.35 -3.03 11.99
CA ALA A 136 -11.05 -3.35 12.56
C ALA A 136 -10.01 -2.23 12.35
N LEU A 137 -10.07 -1.55 11.20
CA LEU A 137 -9.23 -0.39 10.91
C LEU A 137 -9.78 0.88 11.55
N THR A 138 -11.05 1.17 11.31
CA THR A 138 -11.64 2.47 11.66
C THR A 138 -11.88 2.62 13.16
N SER A 139 -12.32 1.56 13.87
CA SER A 139 -12.49 1.62 15.33
C SER A 139 -11.17 1.79 16.07
N ALA A 140 -10.10 1.13 15.61
CA ALA A 140 -8.78 1.31 16.19
C ALA A 140 -8.30 2.76 16.04
N MET A 141 -8.51 3.37 14.87
CA MET A 141 -8.15 4.77 14.61
C MET A 141 -9.07 5.75 15.37
N HIS A 142 -10.35 5.45 15.55
CA HIS A 142 -11.28 6.27 16.33
C HIS A 142 -10.86 6.36 17.80
N ASN A 143 -10.59 5.21 18.42
CA ASN A 143 -10.13 5.16 19.80
C ASN A 143 -8.81 5.93 19.99
N TRP A 144 -7.93 5.87 19.01
CA TRP A 144 -6.68 6.61 19.02
C TRP A 144 -6.90 8.14 18.97
N LEU A 145 -7.84 8.65 18.17
CA LEU A 145 -8.15 10.08 18.08
C LEU A 145 -8.82 10.62 19.36
N SER A 146 -9.62 9.81 20.03
CA SER A 146 -10.35 10.21 21.23
C SER A 146 -9.50 10.20 22.51
N THR A 147 -8.33 9.54 22.51
CA THR A 147 -7.46 9.46 23.69
C THR A 147 -6.60 10.72 23.79
N ASP A 148 -6.76 11.52 24.84
CA ASP A 148 -5.94 12.70 25.12
C ASP A 148 -4.51 12.27 25.47
N PRO A 149 -3.47 12.72 24.73
CA PRO A 149 -2.09 12.36 25.01
C PRO A 149 -1.64 12.79 26.42
N ALA A 150 -2.17 13.88 26.96
CA ALA A 150 -1.87 14.35 28.31
C ALA A 150 -2.37 13.43 29.43
N ARG A 151 -3.40 12.61 29.18
CA ARG A 151 -3.92 11.64 30.15
C ARG A 151 -3.20 10.29 30.11
N SER A 152 -2.55 9.95 28.99
CA SER A 152 -1.82 8.69 28.83
C SER A 152 -0.50 8.66 29.58
N THR A 153 0.17 9.80 29.76
CA THR A 153 1.44 9.90 30.50
C THR A 153 1.27 9.71 32.01
N ALA A 154 0.07 9.95 32.57
CA ALA A 154 -0.23 9.79 33.99
C ALA A 154 -0.48 8.32 34.40
N GLN A 155 -0.84 7.44 33.48
CA GLN A 155 -1.15 6.03 33.77
C GLN A 155 0.03 5.06 33.56
N THR A 156 1.09 5.45 32.88
CA THR A 156 2.27 4.61 32.64
C THR A 156 3.38 4.75 33.69
N ALA A 157 3.29 5.68 34.63
CA ALA A 157 4.26 5.86 35.69
C ALA A 157 4.21 4.79 36.81
N GLY A 158 3.35 3.78 36.73
CA GLY A 158 3.07 2.82 37.79
C GLY A 158 3.13 1.33 37.46
N GLY A 159 3.67 0.88 36.34
CA GLY A 159 3.60 -0.55 35.98
C GLY A 159 4.73 -1.11 35.15
N ARG A 160 5.71 -1.74 35.84
CA ARG A 160 6.57 -2.83 35.33
C ARG A 160 6.74 -2.97 33.80
N ALA A 161 7.61 -2.14 33.22
CA ALA A 161 8.17 -2.37 31.88
C ALA A 161 9.50 -3.16 31.89
N ASP A 162 10.00 -3.62 33.07
CA ASP A 162 11.36 -4.16 33.22
C ASP A 162 11.52 -5.66 32.94
N ALA A 163 10.47 -6.39 32.52
CA ALA A 163 10.54 -7.85 32.51
C ALA A 163 10.59 -8.53 31.13
N VAL A 164 10.42 -7.82 30.01
CA VAL A 164 10.32 -8.45 28.68
C VAL A 164 11.49 -8.14 27.74
N LEU A 165 12.34 -7.17 28.05
CA LEU A 165 13.48 -6.76 27.20
C LEU A 165 14.84 -7.40 27.57
N ALA A 166 14.88 -8.37 28.47
CA ALA A 166 16.13 -9.00 28.94
C ALA A 166 16.68 -10.12 28.06
N GLY A 167 16.26 -10.25 26.82
CA GLY A 167 16.60 -11.44 26.02
C GLY A 167 16.96 -11.28 24.56
N HIS A 168 17.43 -10.15 24.05
CA HIS A 168 17.99 -10.15 22.70
C HIS A 168 19.08 -9.10 22.49
N SER A 169 20.26 -9.65 22.22
CA SER A 169 21.36 -9.09 21.42
C SER A 169 22.15 -7.93 21.99
N SER A 170 23.31 -8.30 22.51
CA SER A 170 24.50 -7.46 22.58
C SER A 170 25.04 -7.17 21.17
N TYR A 171 24.35 -6.38 20.37
CA TYR A 171 25.01 -5.58 19.35
C TYR A 171 25.50 -4.32 20.03
N ASP A 172 26.79 -4.02 19.86
CA ASP A 172 27.47 -2.86 20.38
C ASP A 172 26.54 -1.64 20.35
N ARG A 173 26.15 -1.16 21.54
CA ARG A 173 25.60 0.17 21.67
C ARG A 173 26.75 1.12 21.31
N TYR A 174 26.83 1.48 20.04
CA TYR A 174 27.39 2.77 19.73
C TYR A 174 26.63 3.75 20.60
N GLU A 175 27.32 4.41 21.54
CA GLU A 175 26.78 5.59 22.20
C GLU A 175 26.43 6.54 21.06
N ALA A 176 25.12 6.56 20.69
CA ALA A 176 24.64 7.45 19.65
C ALA A 176 25.00 8.87 20.09
N ALA A 177 25.84 9.52 19.32
CA ALA A 177 26.19 10.91 19.60
C ALA A 177 24.88 11.71 19.75
N PRO A 178 24.79 12.62 20.72
CA PRO A 178 23.57 13.39 20.94
C PRO A 178 23.19 14.08 19.62
N VAL A 179 21.98 13.77 19.12
CA VAL A 179 21.47 14.37 17.89
C VAL A 179 21.27 15.86 18.14
N GLY A 180 21.97 16.69 17.39
CA GLY A 180 21.88 18.13 17.46
C GLY A 180 20.94 18.72 16.40
N LEU A 181 20.86 20.04 16.37
CA LEU A 181 20.01 20.75 15.42
C LEU A 181 20.44 20.51 13.97
N GLN A 182 21.75 20.45 13.71
CA GLN A 182 22.30 20.28 12.35
C GLN A 182 21.96 18.90 11.78
N GLU A 183 21.98 17.85 12.61
CA GLU A 183 21.60 16.51 12.18
C GLU A 183 20.13 16.43 11.84
N VAL A 184 19.26 17.10 12.61
CA VAL A 184 17.81 17.13 12.32
C VAL A 184 17.53 17.91 11.03
N GLU A 185 18.23 19.02 10.78
CA GLU A 185 18.13 19.77 9.52
C GLU A 185 18.59 18.95 8.31
N ALA A 186 19.66 18.18 8.47
CA ALA A 186 20.11 17.25 7.42
C ALA A 186 19.09 16.14 7.14
N LEU A 187 18.43 15.61 8.19
CA LEU A 187 17.36 14.63 8.05
C LEU A 187 16.13 15.22 7.32
N GLU A 188 15.71 16.42 7.69
CA GLU A 188 14.62 17.13 7.01
C GLU A 188 14.94 17.38 5.53
N HIS A 189 16.16 17.81 5.23
CA HIS A 189 16.60 17.99 3.84
C HIS A 189 16.58 16.68 3.05
N SER A 190 17.00 15.57 3.67
CA SER A 190 16.95 14.26 3.01
C SER A 190 15.52 13.81 2.67
N VAL A 191 14.54 14.15 3.51
CA VAL A 191 13.11 13.91 3.22
C VAL A 191 12.68 14.61 1.94
N GLU A 192 13.11 15.87 1.74
CA GLU A 192 12.78 16.62 0.52
C GLU A 192 13.43 16.00 -0.73
N ILE A 193 14.66 15.53 -0.62
CA ILE A 193 15.33 14.78 -1.70
C ILE A 193 14.53 13.51 -2.05
N PHE A 194 14.11 12.72 -1.05
CA PHE A 194 13.32 11.52 -1.31
C PHE A 194 11.96 11.83 -1.92
N ARG A 195 11.31 12.95 -1.54
CA ARG A 195 10.07 13.40 -2.16
C ARG A 195 10.25 13.76 -3.62
N ALA A 196 11.29 14.54 -3.92
CA ALA A 196 11.61 14.93 -5.29
C ALA A 196 11.87 13.70 -6.18
N TRP A 197 12.57 12.72 -5.65
CA TRP A 197 12.81 11.46 -6.36
C TRP A 197 11.54 10.64 -6.57
N ASP A 198 10.67 10.54 -5.55
CA ASP A 198 9.39 9.85 -5.69
C ASP A 198 8.49 10.52 -6.73
N ALA A 199 8.44 11.86 -6.74
CA ALA A 199 7.67 12.62 -7.70
C ALA A 199 8.16 12.44 -9.14
N ALA A 200 9.50 12.34 -9.34
CA ALA A 200 10.10 12.21 -10.66
C ALA A 200 10.05 10.77 -11.19
N ARG A 201 10.33 9.76 -10.36
CA ARG A 201 10.61 8.38 -10.82
C ARG A 201 9.77 7.28 -10.17
N GLY A 202 8.95 7.62 -9.15
CA GLY A 202 8.22 6.62 -8.37
C GLY A 202 9.09 5.85 -7.36
N GLY A 203 8.42 5.20 -6.37
CA GLY A 203 9.08 4.72 -5.16
C GLY A 203 9.87 3.41 -5.24
N GLY A 204 9.81 2.67 -6.36
CA GLY A 204 10.28 1.28 -6.39
C GLY A 204 11.76 1.08 -6.06
N LEU A 205 12.64 1.95 -6.57
CA LEU A 205 14.08 1.79 -6.44
C LEU A 205 14.64 2.30 -5.09
N GLN A 206 13.99 3.28 -4.50
CA GLN A 206 14.52 4.00 -3.34
C GLN A 206 13.83 3.65 -2.03
N ARG A 207 12.78 2.84 -2.08
CA ARG A 207 11.99 2.46 -0.91
C ARG A 207 12.86 1.98 0.26
N LYS A 208 13.85 1.12 -0.02
CA LYS A 208 14.74 0.61 1.04
C LYS A 208 15.64 1.68 1.66
N ALA A 209 16.04 2.69 0.91
CA ALA A 209 16.79 3.81 1.45
C ALA A 209 15.94 4.64 2.40
N VAL A 210 14.68 4.93 2.04
CA VAL A 210 13.72 5.62 2.91
C VAL A 210 13.45 4.81 4.18
N VAL A 211 13.24 3.49 4.06
CA VAL A 211 13.02 2.60 5.21
C VAL A 211 14.26 2.52 6.10
N GLY A 212 15.46 2.49 5.52
CA GLY A 212 16.72 2.52 6.27
C GLY A 212 16.86 3.79 7.09
N GLN A 213 16.60 4.95 6.48
CA GLN A 213 16.66 6.22 7.22
C GLN A 213 15.55 6.32 8.28
N LEU A 214 14.35 5.81 8.00
CA LEU A 214 13.28 5.75 8.99
C LEU A 214 13.66 4.87 10.19
N ASN A 215 14.37 3.77 9.97
CA ASN A 215 14.88 2.90 11.03
C ASN A 215 15.87 3.64 11.94
N GLU A 216 16.82 4.38 11.33
CA GLU A 216 17.78 5.20 12.08
C GLU A 216 17.09 6.29 12.91
N VAL A 217 16.12 7.00 12.34
CA VAL A 217 15.32 8.00 13.06
C VAL A 217 14.54 7.34 14.21
N GLY A 218 14.03 6.14 14.03
CA GLY A 218 13.39 5.36 15.09
C GLY A 218 14.35 5.06 16.25
N GLY A 219 15.60 4.71 15.94
CA GLY A 219 16.67 4.56 16.93
C GLY A 219 16.94 5.86 17.71
N MET A 220 17.03 6.99 17.00
CA MET A 220 17.23 8.31 17.63
C MET A 220 16.07 8.67 18.58
N LEU A 221 14.82 8.41 18.17
CA LEU A 221 13.63 8.67 18.97
C LEU A 221 13.52 7.83 20.24
N SER A 222 14.32 6.78 20.39
CA SER A 222 14.40 5.98 21.61
C SER A 222 15.18 6.67 22.73
N TYR A 223 15.89 7.76 22.43
CA TYR A 223 16.59 8.59 23.39
C TYR A 223 15.79 9.84 23.73
N HIS A 224 16.08 10.42 24.90
CA HIS A 224 15.46 11.67 25.30
C HIS A 224 16.19 12.87 24.67
N HIS A 225 15.43 13.71 23.98
CA HIS A 225 15.91 14.96 23.38
C HIS A 225 15.16 16.16 23.96
N PRO A 226 15.72 17.39 23.88
CA PRO A 226 14.97 18.61 24.17
C PRO A 226 13.68 18.66 23.34
N GLU A 227 12.57 19.11 23.94
CA GLU A 227 11.23 19.06 23.33
C GLU A 227 11.15 19.61 21.89
N PRO A 228 11.78 20.75 21.54
CA PRO A 228 11.74 21.24 20.16
C PRO A 228 12.41 20.28 19.16
N LEU A 229 13.49 19.64 19.57
CA LEU A 229 14.22 18.67 18.76
C LEU A 229 13.43 17.38 18.61
N GLN A 230 12.86 16.90 19.70
CA GLN A 230 12.00 15.72 19.76
C GLN A 230 10.82 15.86 18.80
N ARG A 231 10.14 17.01 18.79
CA ARG A 231 9.04 17.29 17.87
C ARG A 231 9.47 17.24 16.40
N ARG A 232 10.62 17.83 16.07
CA ARG A 232 11.16 17.81 14.70
C ARG A 232 11.52 16.39 14.26
N LEU A 233 12.15 15.58 15.12
CA LEU A 233 12.45 14.17 14.85
C LEU A 233 11.17 13.36 14.58
N TRP A 234 10.12 13.55 15.38
CA TRP A 234 8.81 12.95 15.09
C TRP A 234 8.24 13.41 13.75
N GLY A 235 8.41 14.67 13.39
CA GLY A 235 8.04 15.21 12.08
C GLY A 235 8.78 14.52 10.92
N VAL A 236 10.09 14.30 11.08
CA VAL A 236 10.91 13.53 10.12
C VAL A 236 10.42 12.10 10.01
N ALA A 237 10.20 11.41 11.17
CA ALA A 237 9.67 10.05 11.19
C ALA A 237 8.32 9.92 10.47
N ALA A 238 7.40 10.86 10.73
CA ALA A 238 6.10 10.90 10.07
C ALA A 238 6.24 11.04 8.55
N ASN A 239 7.11 11.95 8.08
CA ASN A 239 7.36 12.16 6.66
C ASN A 239 7.94 10.91 5.97
N LEU A 240 8.98 10.32 6.57
CA LEU A 240 9.61 9.12 6.03
C LEU A 240 8.64 7.94 6.03
N ALA A 241 7.81 7.80 7.07
CA ALA A 241 6.81 6.74 7.13
C ALA A 241 5.72 6.91 6.06
N VAL A 242 5.23 8.14 5.78
CA VAL A 242 4.33 8.41 4.65
C VAL A 242 4.98 8.02 3.32
N LEU A 243 6.23 8.40 3.10
CA LEU A 243 6.97 8.04 1.88
C LEU A 243 7.15 6.52 1.76
N ALA A 244 7.59 5.85 2.84
CA ALA A 244 7.73 4.39 2.87
C ALA A 244 6.40 3.68 2.58
N GLY A 245 5.30 4.19 3.13
CA GLY A 245 3.95 3.71 2.86
C GLY A 245 3.57 3.85 1.40
N TRP A 246 3.77 5.04 0.84
CA TRP A 246 3.43 5.31 -0.54
C TRP A 246 4.27 4.49 -1.52
N MET A 247 5.59 4.42 -1.30
CA MET A 247 6.49 3.58 -2.09
C MET A 247 6.18 2.09 -1.96
N SER A 248 5.69 1.64 -0.79
CA SER A 248 5.23 0.25 -0.59
C SER A 248 3.97 -0.04 -1.39
N HIS A 249 3.00 0.90 -1.41
CA HIS A 249 1.82 0.82 -2.25
C HIS A 249 2.16 0.79 -3.74
N ASP A 250 3.14 1.59 -4.18
CA ASP A 250 3.61 1.62 -5.56
C ASP A 250 4.20 0.29 -6.05
N VAL A 251 4.73 -0.53 -5.15
CA VAL A 251 5.25 -1.87 -5.48
C VAL A 251 4.30 -3.01 -5.09
N GLY A 252 3.06 -2.69 -4.69
CA GLY A 252 2.01 -3.66 -4.37
C GLY A 252 2.23 -4.40 -3.04
N LEU A 253 2.90 -3.77 -2.07
CA LEU A 253 3.04 -4.27 -0.70
C LEU A 253 1.96 -3.63 0.20
N GLU A 254 0.69 -3.96 -0.07
CA GLU A 254 -0.46 -3.26 0.50
C GLU A 254 -0.53 -3.29 2.03
N PRO A 255 -0.36 -4.44 2.72
CA PRO A 255 -0.35 -4.46 4.19
C PRO A 255 0.79 -3.66 4.79
N THR A 256 1.97 -3.69 4.15
CA THR A 256 3.14 -2.92 4.56
C THR A 256 2.90 -1.42 4.41
N ALA A 257 2.29 -1.01 3.29
CA ALA A 257 1.91 0.38 3.04
C ALA A 257 0.96 0.91 4.12
N GLN A 258 -0.10 0.16 4.41
CA GLN A 258 -1.07 0.51 5.45
C GLN A 258 -0.39 0.68 6.81
N LYS A 259 0.50 -0.24 7.19
CA LYS A 259 1.20 -0.16 8.47
C LYS A 259 2.09 1.07 8.57
N TYR A 260 2.78 1.45 7.48
CA TYR A 260 3.53 2.70 7.45
C TYR A 260 2.66 3.95 7.57
N PHE A 261 1.48 4.00 6.94
CA PHE A 261 0.55 5.12 7.10
C PHE A 261 0.05 5.24 8.54
N VAL A 262 -0.21 4.12 9.20
CA VAL A 262 -0.58 4.10 10.62
C VAL A 262 0.57 4.59 11.51
N ILE A 263 1.79 4.08 11.29
CA ILE A 263 2.99 4.56 11.99
C ILE A 263 3.17 6.08 11.78
N ALA A 264 2.98 6.56 10.55
CA ALA A 264 3.07 7.99 10.22
C ALA A 264 2.07 8.84 10.99
N ALA A 265 0.81 8.40 11.09
CA ALA A 265 -0.21 9.10 11.86
C ALA A 265 0.13 9.16 13.36
N HIS A 266 0.65 8.06 13.91
CA HIS A 266 1.10 8.04 15.30
C HIS A 266 2.33 8.92 15.53
N ALA A 267 3.33 8.86 14.66
CA ALA A 267 4.53 9.69 14.75
C ALA A 267 4.18 11.19 14.67
N ALA A 268 3.28 11.58 13.75
CA ALA A 268 2.80 12.96 13.65
C ALA A 268 2.12 13.41 14.95
N ARG A 269 1.34 12.54 15.58
CA ARG A 269 0.69 12.83 16.87
C ARG A 269 1.70 12.99 18.01
N GLU A 270 2.69 12.11 18.11
CA GLU A 270 3.77 12.24 19.12
C GLU A 270 4.54 13.57 18.93
N GLY A 271 4.68 14.04 17.70
CA GLY A 271 5.21 15.36 17.35
C GLY A 271 4.26 16.53 17.59
N GLY A 272 3.00 16.28 17.95
CA GLY A 272 1.98 17.31 18.15
C GLY A 272 1.43 17.93 16.86
N ASP A 273 1.67 17.33 15.70
CA ASP A 273 1.24 17.81 14.38
C ASP A 273 -0.04 17.09 13.92
N ARG A 274 -1.20 17.60 14.34
CA ARG A 274 -2.52 17.05 13.99
C ARG A 274 -2.82 17.08 12.49
N PRO A 275 -2.55 18.18 11.74
CA PRO A 275 -2.76 18.20 10.29
C PRO A 275 -1.94 17.13 9.55
N ARG A 276 -0.72 16.86 9.98
CA ARG A 276 0.12 15.81 9.42
C ARG A 276 -0.41 14.42 9.72
N ALA A 277 -0.95 14.18 10.93
CA ALA A 277 -1.64 12.93 11.24
C ALA A 277 -2.85 12.71 10.30
N GLY A 278 -3.60 13.79 10.04
CA GLY A 278 -4.68 13.78 9.05
C GLY A 278 -4.17 13.47 7.63
N GLU A 279 -3.03 14.02 7.24
CA GLU A 279 -2.40 13.72 5.94
C GLU A 279 -2.08 12.23 5.82
N ALA A 280 -1.46 11.62 6.84
CA ALA A 280 -1.16 10.19 6.83
C ALA A 280 -2.42 9.32 6.70
N LEU A 281 -3.51 9.67 7.42
CA LEU A 281 -4.81 9.01 7.29
C LEU A 281 -5.43 9.20 5.91
N SER A 282 -5.27 10.37 5.30
CA SER A 282 -5.74 10.64 3.94
C SER A 282 -5.01 9.80 2.90
N ARG A 283 -3.73 9.48 3.12
CA ARG A 283 -2.97 8.56 2.26
C ARG A 283 -3.45 7.12 2.40
N ALA A 284 -3.75 6.69 3.63
CA ALA A 284 -4.40 5.40 3.86
C ALA A 284 -5.79 5.34 3.19
N ALA A 285 -6.57 6.42 3.24
CA ALA A 285 -7.86 6.52 2.55
C ALA A 285 -7.69 6.36 1.03
N ARG A 286 -6.72 7.03 0.42
CA ARG A 286 -6.43 6.86 -1.02
C ARG A 286 -6.07 5.41 -1.35
N GLN A 287 -5.30 4.74 -0.52
CA GLN A 287 -5.02 3.31 -0.67
C GLN A 287 -6.31 2.50 -0.64
N MET A 288 -7.24 2.78 0.28
CA MET A 288 -8.52 2.05 0.37
C MET A 288 -9.37 2.23 -0.89
N VAL A 289 -9.44 3.44 -1.47
CA VAL A 289 -10.14 3.65 -2.76
C VAL A 289 -9.51 2.81 -3.87
N HIS A 290 -8.18 2.83 -4.01
CA HIS A 290 -7.47 2.01 -5.00
C HIS A 290 -7.74 0.51 -4.83
N LEU A 291 -7.92 0.05 -3.59
CA LEU A 291 -8.19 -1.35 -3.26
C LEU A 291 -9.69 -1.72 -3.35
N GLY A 292 -10.54 -0.81 -3.86
CA GLY A 292 -11.97 -1.04 -4.00
C GLY A 292 -12.75 -1.05 -2.67
N ARG A 293 -12.25 -0.30 -1.68
CA ARG A 293 -12.86 -0.14 -0.33
C ARG A 293 -13.21 1.33 -0.06
N PRO A 294 -14.11 1.95 -0.84
CA PRO A 294 -14.41 3.37 -0.71
C PRO A 294 -15.13 3.73 0.61
N ASP A 295 -15.88 2.80 1.23
CA ASP A 295 -16.49 3.03 2.54
C ASP A 295 -15.42 3.22 3.62
N ASP A 296 -14.40 2.34 3.67
CA ASP A 296 -13.27 2.47 4.59
C ASP A 296 -12.49 3.77 4.34
N ALA A 297 -12.40 4.19 3.09
CA ALA A 297 -11.77 5.46 2.73
C ALA A 297 -12.55 6.67 3.26
N LEU A 298 -13.88 6.66 3.18
CA LEU A 298 -14.72 7.72 3.74
C LEU A 298 -14.55 7.83 5.26
N ASP A 299 -14.50 6.70 5.96
CA ASP A 299 -14.26 6.67 7.39
C ASP A 299 -12.90 7.29 7.75
N LEU A 300 -11.83 6.90 7.04
CA LEU A 300 -10.48 7.43 7.26
C LEU A 300 -10.38 8.93 6.95
N VAL A 301 -11.02 9.40 5.88
CA VAL A 301 -11.07 10.83 5.56
C VAL A 301 -11.85 11.61 6.62
N GLY A 302 -12.98 11.07 7.10
CA GLY A 302 -13.73 11.65 8.20
C GLY A 302 -12.88 11.80 9.47
N LEU A 303 -12.06 10.78 9.79
CA LEU A 303 -11.09 10.85 10.88
C LEU A 303 -9.98 11.88 10.62
N ALA A 304 -9.46 11.98 9.39
CA ALA A 304 -8.46 12.97 9.02
C ALA A 304 -8.99 14.40 9.19
N GLN A 305 -10.22 14.65 8.74
CA GLN A 305 -10.88 15.96 8.86
C GLN A 305 -11.15 16.34 10.32
N SER A 306 -11.76 15.43 11.09
CA SER A 306 -12.09 15.66 12.50
C SER A 306 -10.85 15.75 13.38
N GLY A 307 -9.85 14.91 13.14
CA GLY A 307 -8.60 14.85 13.91
C GLY A 307 -7.69 16.04 13.70
N SER A 308 -7.66 16.61 12.49
CA SER A 308 -6.90 17.82 12.17
C SER A 308 -7.53 19.10 12.75
N GLY A 309 -8.83 19.09 13.00
CA GLY A 309 -9.56 20.20 13.61
C GLY A 309 -9.36 21.53 12.88
N ASN A 310 -9.22 22.61 13.65
CA ASN A 310 -9.01 23.95 13.12
C ASN A 310 -7.55 24.26 12.75
N GLU A 311 -6.62 23.36 13.05
CA GLU A 311 -5.19 23.54 12.77
C GLU A 311 -4.85 23.30 11.30
N ALA A 312 -5.69 22.53 10.58
CA ALA A 312 -5.50 22.28 9.17
C ALA A 312 -5.77 23.54 8.33
N LEU A 313 -4.79 23.90 7.48
CA LEU A 313 -4.93 24.99 6.52
C LEU A 313 -6.08 24.69 5.54
N PRO A 314 -6.71 25.73 4.96
CA PRO A 314 -7.77 25.56 3.97
C PRO A 314 -7.35 24.63 2.82
N ARG A 315 -6.12 24.76 2.32
CA ARG A 315 -5.54 23.87 1.29
C ARG A 315 -5.49 22.41 1.74
N THR A 316 -5.13 22.13 3.00
CA THR A 316 -5.10 20.77 3.55
C THR A 316 -6.52 20.18 3.60
N ARG A 317 -7.50 20.96 4.01
CA ARG A 317 -8.91 20.56 4.03
C ARG A 317 -9.44 20.32 2.62
N ALA A 318 -9.03 21.13 1.63
CA ALA A 318 -9.35 20.93 0.22
C ALA A 318 -8.81 19.57 -0.26
N MET A 319 -7.57 19.24 0.05
CA MET A 319 -6.98 17.95 -0.28
C MET A 319 -7.79 16.78 0.30
N PHE A 320 -8.22 16.85 1.58
CA PHE A 320 -9.06 15.80 2.18
C PHE A 320 -10.39 15.68 1.44
N ALA A 321 -11.02 16.80 1.09
CA ALA A 321 -12.29 16.82 0.37
C ALA A 321 -12.18 16.21 -1.03
N THR A 322 -11.05 16.37 -1.75
CA THR A 322 -10.86 15.69 -3.05
C THR A 322 -10.80 14.17 -2.92
N ILE A 323 -10.23 13.65 -1.84
CA ILE A 323 -10.17 12.21 -1.58
C ILE A 323 -11.56 11.67 -1.19
N GLU A 324 -12.29 12.40 -0.36
CA GLU A 324 -13.69 12.11 -0.03
C GLU A 324 -14.55 12.03 -1.29
N ALA A 325 -14.42 13.03 -2.18
CA ALA A 325 -15.15 13.07 -3.45
C ALA A 325 -14.79 11.87 -4.34
N TRP A 326 -13.53 11.47 -4.40
CA TRP A 326 -13.14 10.31 -5.18
C TRP A 326 -13.72 9.01 -4.62
N ALA A 327 -13.78 8.83 -3.29
CA ALA A 327 -14.44 7.70 -2.67
C ALA A 327 -15.95 7.69 -2.98
N GLN A 328 -16.62 8.84 -2.90
CA GLN A 328 -18.04 8.98 -3.28
C GLN A 328 -18.28 8.66 -4.76
N ALA A 329 -17.39 9.11 -5.65
CA ALA A 329 -17.42 8.79 -7.08
C ALA A 329 -17.34 7.27 -7.32
N SER A 330 -16.45 6.58 -6.61
CA SER A 330 -16.29 5.12 -6.72
C SER A 330 -17.53 4.33 -6.28
N MET A 331 -18.40 4.96 -5.50
CA MET A 331 -19.70 4.42 -5.04
C MET A 331 -20.87 4.84 -5.93
N GLY A 332 -20.64 5.63 -6.99
CA GLY A 332 -21.70 6.18 -7.84
C GLY A 332 -22.52 7.30 -7.16
N ARG A 333 -22.02 7.89 -6.04
CA ARG A 333 -22.71 8.95 -5.30
C ARG A 333 -22.45 10.32 -5.93
N GLY A 334 -22.88 10.52 -7.18
CA GLY A 334 -22.52 11.67 -8.01
C GLY A 334 -22.94 13.01 -7.40
N GLN A 335 -24.10 13.11 -6.76
CA GLN A 335 -24.56 14.36 -6.14
C GLN A 335 -23.70 14.75 -4.93
N GLU A 336 -23.35 13.77 -4.07
CA GLU A 336 -22.50 14.00 -2.91
C GLU A 336 -21.10 14.40 -3.37
N MET A 337 -20.53 13.68 -4.33
CA MET A 337 -19.23 13.97 -4.93
C MET A 337 -19.16 15.43 -5.44
N ARG A 338 -20.14 15.88 -6.23
CA ARG A 338 -20.15 17.25 -6.78
C ARG A 338 -20.20 18.33 -5.69
N ARG A 339 -20.98 18.10 -4.63
CA ARG A 339 -21.01 19.01 -3.46
C ARG A 339 -19.67 19.04 -2.74
N THR A 340 -19.04 17.88 -2.59
CA THR A 340 -17.75 17.75 -1.92
C THR A 340 -16.63 18.40 -2.74
N LEU A 341 -16.64 18.29 -4.08
CA LEU A 341 -15.71 19.00 -4.95
C LEU A 341 -15.90 20.52 -4.90
N GLY A 342 -17.14 21.02 -4.97
CA GLY A 342 -17.41 22.46 -4.80
C GLY A 342 -16.86 23.00 -3.48
N ARG A 343 -17.00 22.24 -2.38
CA ARG A 343 -16.38 22.59 -1.10
C ARG A 343 -14.84 22.57 -1.17
N ALA A 344 -14.25 21.64 -1.92
CA ALA A 344 -12.79 21.59 -2.09
C ALA A 344 -12.27 22.82 -2.84
N GLU A 345 -12.96 23.25 -3.92
CA GLU A 345 -12.66 24.46 -4.68
C GLU A 345 -12.76 25.72 -3.79
N GLU A 346 -13.84 25.86 -3.02
CA GLU A 346 -14.04 26.98 -2.08
C GLU A 346 -12.94 27.03 -1.02
N LEU A 347 -12.59 25.89 -0.43
CA LEU A 347 -11.51 25.80 0.56
C LEU A 347 -10.16 26.17 -0.07
N PHE A 348 -9.86 25.66 -1.25
CA PHE A 348 -8.63 25.97 -1.96
C PHE A 348 -8.52 27.44 -2.29
N ALA A 349 -9.59 28.05 -2.82
CA ALA A 349 -9.67 29.47 -3.13
C ALA A 349 -9.60 30.37 -1.89
N SER A 350 -10.00 29.87 -0.71
CA SER A 350 -9.90 30.62 0.55
C SER A 350 -8.49 30.63 1.15
N ASP A 351 -7.57 29.83 0.63
CA ASP A 351 -6.18 29.83 1.06
C ASP A 351 -5.43 31.03 0.46
N LYS A 352 -5.37 32.11 1.24
CA LYS A 352 -4.74 33.36 0.80
C LYS A 352 -3.22 33.35 0.77
N GLY A 353 -2.60 32.23 1.20
CA GLY A 353 -1.15 32.12 1.30
C GLY A 353 -0.53 32.93 2.44
N ASP A 354 -1.34 33.43 3.38
CA ASP A 354 -0.86 34.22 4.54
C ASP A 354 0.08 33.35 5.43
N VAL A 355 -0.12 32.04 5.41
CA VAL A 355 0.72 31.06 6.09
C VAL A 355 1.34 30.15 5.04
N ALA A 356 2.67 30.05 5.03
CA ALA A 356 3.37 29.12 4.13
C ALA A 356 2.90 27.69 4.40
N PRO A 357 2.50 26.94 3.37
CA PRO A 357 2.11 25.55 3.55
C PRO A 357 3.31 24.73 4.03
N PRO A 358 3.11 23.77 4.93
CA PRO A 358 4.17 22.88 5.35
C PRO A 358 4.73 22.11 4.13
N SER A 359 5.99 21.68 4.20
CA SER A 359 6.70 21.07 3.07
C SER A 359 5.94 19.86 2.45
N TRP A 360 5.25 19.08 3.28
CA TRP A 360 4.45 17.95 2.81
C TRP A 360 3.18 18.34 2.03
N MET A 361 2.73 19.62 2.12
CA MET A 361 1.60 20.17 1.36
C MET A 361 2.02 20.91 0.08
N GLN A 362 3.30 21.19 -0.12
CA GLN A 362 3.78 21.91 -1.30
C GLN A 362 3.47 21.17 -2.61
N MET A 363 3.26 19.86 -2.53
CA MET A 363 2.89 19.02 -3.68
C MET A 363 1.42 19.14 -4.09
N PHE A 364 0.55 19.72 -3.25
CA PHE A 364 -0.87 19.91 -3.57
C PHE A 364 -1.11 21.35 -4.02
N ASP A 365 -0.99 21.58 -5.31
CA ASP A 365 -1.22 22.85 -6.00
C ASP A 365 -2.56 22.87 -6.76
N GLU A 366 -2.83 23.93 -7.54
CA GLU A 366 -4.04 24.05 -8.35
C GLU A 366 -4.11 22.94 -9.42
N ALA A 367 -2.96 22.54 -10.00
CA ALA A 367 -2.91 21.44 -10.94
C ALA A 367 -3.29 20.11 -10.28
N ASP A 368 -2.88 19.88 -9.02
CA ASP A 368 -3.26 18.67 -8.29
C ASP A 368 -4.74 18.68 -7.88
N LEU A 369 -5.31 19.84 -7.54
CA LEU A 369 -6.76 20.00 -7.32
C LEU A 369 -7.52 19.52 -8.56
N HIS A 370 -7.22 20.12 -9.73
CA HIS A 370 -7.89 19.76 -10.98
C HIS A 370 -7.61 18.32 -11.41
N GLY A 371 -6.42 17.79 -11.18
CA GLY A 371 -6.10 16.37 -11.43
C GLY A 371 -6.93 15.42 -10.57
N MET A 372 -7.20 15.78 -9.30
CA MET A 372 -8.07 14.99 -8.42
C MET A 372 -9.55 15.11 -8.82
N GLU A 373 -10.00 16.27 -9.27
CA GLU A 373 -11.34 16.47 -9.83
C GLU A 373 -11.55 15.64 -11.10
N ALA A 374 -10.58 15.69 -12.02
CA ALA A 374 -10.59 14.87 -13.23
C ALA A 374 -10.70 13.38 -12.88
N LEU A 375 -9.94 12.93 -11.88
CA LEU A 375 -10.00 11.56 -11.38
C LEU A 375 -11.38 11.21 -10.81
N ALA A 376 -11.96 12.05 -9.98
CA ALA A 376 -13.28 11.82 -9.39
C ALA A 376 -14.38 11.77 -10.46
N TYR A 377 -14.40 12.72 -11.40
CA TYR A 377 -15.35 12.73 -12.51
C TYR A 377 -15.15 11.55 -13.45
N ARG A 378 -13.90 11.16 -13.75
CA ARG A 378 -13.61 9.97 -14.56
C ARG A 378 -14.12 8.69 -13.87
N THR A 379 -13.92 8.58 -12.56
CA THR A 379 -14.40 7.44 -11.78
C THR A 379 -15.94 7.41 -11.74
N LEU A 380 -16.58 8.55 -11.57
CA LEU A 380 -18.03 8.66 -11.60
C LEU A 380 -18.60 8.28 -12.99
N ALA A 381 -17.85 8.52 -14.06
CA ALA A 381 -18.28 8.21 -15.42
C ALA A 381 -18.53 6.72 -15.69
N ASP A 382 -18.03 5.83 -14.84
CA ASP A 382 -18.37 4.40 -14.88
C ASP A 382 -19.82 4.14 -14.47
N HIS A 383 -20.44 5.06 -13.71
CA HIS A 383 -21.83 5.04 -13.26
C HIS A 383 -22.71 6.04 -14.04
N GLU A 384 -22.17 7.21 -14.33
CA GLU A 384 -22.82 8.32 -15.03
C GLU A 384 -21.96 8.77 -16.21
N PRO A 385 -22.07 8.18 -17.41
CA PRO A 385 -21.18 8.48 -18.54
C PRO A 385 -21.07 9.96 -18.91
N VAL A 386 -22.12 10.76 -18.66
CA VAL A 386 -22.12 12.21 -18.89
C VAL A 386 -21.05 12.94 -18.08
N ALA A 387 -20.60 12.37 -16.96
CA ALA A 387 -19.55 12.94 -16.11
C ALA A 387 -18.17 12.98 -16.81
N ALA A 388 -17.96 12.18 -17.87
CA ALA A 388 -16.71 12.16 -18.63
C ALA A 388 -16.32 13.54 -19.18
N ARG A 389 -17.29 14.33 -19.65
CA ARG A 389 -17.04 15.70 -20.13
C ARG A 389 -16.45 16.62 -19.06
N ASN A 390 -16.84 16.43 -17.80
CA ASN A 390 -16.25 17.18 -16.69
C ASN A 390 -14.83 16.68 -16.41
N ALA A 391 -14.60 15.37 -16.50
CA ALA A 391 -13.26 14.79 -16.36
C ALA A 391 -12.29 15.35 -17.42
N GLU A 392 -12.71 15.45 -18.68
CA GLU A 392 -11.92 16.05 -19.77
C GLU A 392 -11.53 17.49 -19.44
N ARG A 393 -12.50 18.33 -19.04
CA ARG A 393 -12.25 19.74 -18.70
C ARG A 393 -11.26 19.93 -17.56
N HIS A 394 -11.41 19.15 -16.49
CA HIS A 394 -10.50 19.26 -15.35
C HIS A 394 -9.13 18.65 -15.67
N ALA A 395 -9.04 17.57 -16.45
CA ALA A 395 -7.77 17.02 -16.90
C ALA A 395 -7.01 18.00 -17.81
N GLU A 396 -7.70 18.69 -18.72
CA GLU A 396 -7.13 19.73 -19.56
C GLU A 396 -6.56 20.87 -18.72
N ARG A 397 -7.32 21.32 -17.71
CA ARG A 397 -6.87 22.37 -16.79
C ARG A 397 -5.65 21.92 -15.98
N ALA A 398 -5.66 20.70 -15.46
CA ALA A 398 -4.53 20.12 -14.74
C ALA A 398 -3.28 20.10 -15.62
N LEU A 399 -3.37 19.59 -16.84
CA LEU A 399 -2.27 19.51 -17.80
C LEU A 399 -1.70 20.90 -18.16
N ALA A 400 -2.58 21.91 -18.30
CA ALA A 400 -2.17 23.28 -18.61
C ALA A 400 -1.40 23.95 -17.46
N LEU A 401 -1.62 23.52 -16.23
CA LEU A 401 -1.01 24.07 -15.01
C LEU A 401 0.20 23.26 -14.52
N ARG A 402 0.45 22.05 -15.06
CA ARG A 402 1.55 21.20 -14.59
C ARG A 402 2.91 21.82 -14.85
N GLU A 403 3.67 22.00 -13.81
CA GLU A 403 5.07 22.43 -13.88
C GLU A 403 6.00 21.28 -14.29
N GLU A 404 7.19 21.65 -14.77
CA GLU A 404 8.27 20.69 -15.02
C GLU A 404 8.64 19.95 -13.74
N GLY A 405 9.01 18.66 -13.86
CA GLY A 405 9.35 17.82 -12.70
C GLY A 405 8.15 17.04 -12.10
N ARG A 406 6.93 17.26 -12.60
CA ARG A 406 5.70 16.58 -12.16
C ARG A 406 5.27 15.45 -13.13
N GLN A 407 6.22 14.76 -13.76
CA GLN A 407 5.96 13.76 -14.82
C GLN A 407 4.97 12.69 -14.39
N ARG A 408 5.05 12.24 -13.14
CA ARG A 408 4.15 11.21 -12.63
C ARG A 408 2.70 11.66 -12.54
N SER A 409 2.45 12.87 -12.04
CA SER A 409 1.10 13.45 -12.01
C SER A 409 0.57 13.64 -13.42
N GLN A 410 1.41 14.12 -14.34
CA GLN A 410 1.07 14.31 -15.74
C GLN A 410 0.63 13.01 -16.43
N ILE A 411 1.28 11.88 -16.14
CA ILE A 411 0.86 10.56 -16.65
C ILE A 411 -0.57 10.23 -16.20
N PHE A 412 -0.91 10.47 -14.94
CA PHE A 412 -2.26 10.23 -14.44
C PHE A 412 -3.29 11.15 -15.09
N ASP A 413 -2.93 12.41 -15.34
CA ASP A 413 -3.79 13.36 -16.04
C ASP A 413 -4.02 12.92 -17.50
N TYR A 414 -2.98 12.44 -18.22
CA TYR A 414 -3.13 11.88 -19.57
C TYR A 414 -4.01 10.64 -19.59
N ILE A 415 -3.84 9.70 -18.64
CA ILE A 415 -4.68 8.49 -18.57
C ILE A 415 -6.12 8.87 -18.23
N SER A 416 -6.35 9.85 -17.34
CA SER A 416 -7.69 10.32 -17.00
C SER A 416 -8.37 10.97 -18.21
N MET A 417 -7.65 11.82 -18.96
CA MET A 417 -8.13 12.45 -20.18
C MET A 417 -8.46 11.39 -21.24
N ALA A 418 -7.53 10.49 -21.55
CA ALA A 418 -7.76 9.44 -22.55
C ALA A 418 -8.97 8.56 -22.18
N SER A 419 -9.09 8.18 -20.91
CA SER A 419 -10.21 7.39 -20.41
C SER A 419 -11.54 8.12 -20.54
N ALA A 420 -11.56 9.43 -20.23
CA ALA A 420 -12.76 10.26 -20.37
C ALA A 420 -13.17 10.39 -21.84
N CYS A 421 -12.22 10.64 -22.75
CA CYS A 421 -12.47 10.70 -24.18
C CYS A 421 -13.02 9.38 -24.74
N PHE A 422 -12.51 8.22 -24.31
CA PHE A 422 -13.11 6.92 -24.68
C PHE A 422 -14.56 6.78 -24.19
N ILE A 423 -14.88 7.29 -23.01
CA ILE A 423 -16.26 7.24 -22.48
C ILE A 423 -17.17 8.22 -23.25
N SER A 424 -16.65 9.39 -23.63
CA SER A 424 -17.36 10.44 -24.37
C SER A 424 -17.48 10.16 -25.89
N ASP A 425 -17.01 9.00 -26.35
CA ASP A 425 -17.03 8.57 -27.75
C ASP A 425 -16.16 9.42 -28.69
N ASP A 426 -14.99 9.85 -28.20
CA ASP A 426 -13.95 10.54 -28.96
C ASP A 426 -12.65 9.70 -29.00
N PRO A 427 -12.60 8.63 -29.83
CA PRO A 427 -11.46 7.72 -29.88
C PRO A 427 -10.18 8.38 -30.46
N GLU A 428 -10.30 9.43 -31.25
CA GLU A 428 -9.12 10.10 -31.83
C GLU A 428 -8.37 10.92 -30.79
N GLN A 429 -9.08 11.67 -29.96
CA GLN A 429 -8.48 12.41 -28.85
C GLN A 429 -7.99 11.44 -27.77
N ALA A 430 -8.72 10.36 -27.51
CA ALA A 430 -8.34 9.31 -26.60
C ALA A 430 -7.01 8.65 -27.00
N ASP A 431 -6.83 8.27 -28.28
CA ASP A 431 -5.58 7.70 -28.81
C ASP A 431 -4.40 8.67 -28.59
N ARG A 432 -4.60 9.95 -28.90
CA ARG A 432 -3.55 10.97 -28.72
C ARG A 432 -3.05 11.02 -27.28
N TYR A 433 -3.95 11.13 -26.29
CA TYR A 433 -3.56 11.24 -24.88
C TYR A 433 -3.06 9.91 -24.32
N ALA A 434 -3.58 8.78 -24.76
CA ALA A 434 -3.09 7.47 -24.39
C ALA A 434 -1.62 7.27 -24.82
N ARG A 435 -1.26 7.69 -26.04
CA ARG A 435 0.13 7.63 -26.51
C ARG A 435 1.06 8.56 -25.72
N LEU A 436 0.58 9.77 -25.35
CA LEU A 436 1.36 10.66 -24.48
C LEU A 436 1.62 10.01 -23.11
N ALA A 437 0.63 9.32 -22.55
CA ALA A 437 0.81 8.55 -21.32
C ALA A 437 1.83 7.42 -21.51
N LEU A 438 1.74 6.64 -22.59
CA LEU A 438 2.66 5.53 -22.88
C LEU A 438 4.11 5.99 -23.04
N LEU A 439 4.34 7.10 -23.74
CA LEU A 439 5.69 7.68 -23.90
C LEU A 439 6.33 8.05 -22.55
N SER A 440 5.51 8.48 -21.60
CA SER A 440 5.97 8.89 -20.27
C SER A 440 6.13 7.70 -19.31
N ILE A 441 5.37 6.60 -19.50
CA ILE A 441 5.39 5.41 -18.65
C ILE A 441 6.70 4.63 -18.73
N ASN A 442 7.41 4.64 -19.84
CA ASN A 442 8.68 3.93 -20.03
C ASN A 442 9.75 4.34 -19.01
N GLU A 443 9.60 5.47 -18.35
CA GLU A 443 10.49 5.96 -17.30
C GLU A 443 9.98 5.72 -15.87
N ASN A 444 8.73 5.25 -15.72
CA ASN A 444 8.04 5.20 -14.42
C ASN A 444 7.35 3.84 -14.17
N SER A 445 7.99 2.96 -13.47
CA SER A 445 7.44 1.64 -13.10
C SER A 445 6.65 1.66 -11.77
N SER A 446 5.47 2.29 -11.76
CA SER A 446 4.55 2.26 -10.60
C SER A 446 3.41 1.27 -10.81
N HIS A 447 3.10 0.44 -9.81
CA HIS A 447 1.98 -0.51 -9.86
C HIS A 447 0.65 0.22 -10.12
N ARG A 448 0.45 1.40 -9.51
CA ARG A 448 -0.73 2.25 -9.72
C ARG A 448 -0.87 2.75 -11.15
N THR A 449 0.24 3.08 -11.80
CA THR A 449 0.23 3.49 -13.22
C THR A 449 -0.24 2.35 -14.10
N TRP A 450 0.25 1.12 -13.83
CA TRP A 450 -0.18 -0.07 -14.57
C TRP A 450 -1.64 -0.40 -14.36
N ASP A 451 -2.17 -0.22 -13.16
CA ASP A 451 -3.60 -0.48 -12.88
C ASP A 451 -4.49 0.51 -13.64
N ARG A 452 -4.14 1.79 -13.63
CA ARG A 452 -4.86 2.81 -14.41
C ARG A 452 -4.76 2.57 -15.91
N LEU A 453 -3.61 2.15 -16.40
CA LEU A 453 -3.44 1.80 -17.80
C LEU A 453 -4.31 0.58 -18.18
N ARG A 454 -4.46 -0.40 -17.29
CA ARG A 454 -5.37 -1.55 -17.50
C ARG A 454 -6.83 -1.12 -17.50
N GLU A 455 -7.22 -0.17 -16.64
CA GLU A 455 -8.58 0.38 -16.66
C GLU A 455 -8.88 1.08 -17.99
N MET A 456 -7.97 1.93 -18.45
CA MET A 456 -8.07 2.59 -19.75
C MET A 456 -8.12 1.56 -20.90
N TYR A 457 -7.27 0.52 -20.88
CA TYR A 457 -7.26 -0.55 -21.86
C TYR A 457 -8.63 -1.26 -21.99
N ARG A 458 -9.37 -1.45 -20.88
CA ARG A 458 -10.71 -2.05 -20.95
C ARG A 458 -11.68 -1.18 -21.74
N LEU A 459 -11.57 0.15 -21.66
CA LEU A 459 -12.42 1.08 -22.39
C LEU A 459 -12.20 1.00 -23.90
N THR A 460 -10.99 0.71 -24.36
CA THR A 460 -10.67 0.57 -25.79
C THR A 460 -11.41 -0.60 -26.45
N GLY A 461 -11.93 -1.55 -25.67
CA GLY A 461 -12.69 -2.70 -26.21
C GLY A 461 -13.94 -2.33 -27.02
N ARG A 462 -14.51 -1.14 -26.77
CA ARG A 462 -15.67 -0.62 -27.54
C ARG A 462 -15.31 -0.29 -29.00
N TYR A 463 -14.02 -0.08 -29.28
CA TYR A 463 -13.49 0.37 -30.55
C TYR A 463 -12.73 -0.74 -31.28
N ALA A 464 -13.02 -2.01 -30.95
CA ALA A 464 -12.47 -3.15 -31.66
C ALA A 464 -12.83 -3.07 -33.17
N GLY A 465 -11.82 -3.17 -34.04
CA GLY A 465 -11.96 -2.98 -35.48
C GLY A 465 -11.67 -1.56 -35.98
N TYR A 466 -11.38 -0.60 -35.10
CA TYR A 466 -10.84 0.71 -35.47
C TYR A 466 -9.32 0.66 -35.46
N GLY A 467 -8.67 0.62 -36.63
CA GLY A 467 -7.26 0.25 -36.80
C GLY A 467 -6.28 1.01 -35.89
N LYS A 468 -6.45 2.33 -35.73
CA LYS A 468 -5.60 3.13 -34.82
C LYS A 468 -5.71 2.64 -33.35
N ILE A 469 -6.89 2.24 -32.92
CA ILE A 469 -7.11 1.76 -31.54
C ILE A 469 -6.59 0.32 -31.39
N GLU A 470 -6.59 -0.50 -32.42
CA GLU A 470 -5.95 -1.81 -32.39
C GLU A 470 -4.43 -1.68 -32.22
N ASP A 471 -3.78 -0.75 -32.93
CA ASP A 471 -2.37 -0.44 -32.75
C ASP A 471 -2.09 0.04 -31.31
N LEU A 472 -2.91 0.96 -30.79
CA LEU A 472 -2.80 1.43 -29.41
C LEU A 472 -2.95 0.28 -28.39
N ARG A 473 -3.89 -0.64 -28.62
CA ARG A 473 -4.08 -1.80 -27.75
C ARG A 473 -2.84 -2.68 -27.71
N ALA A 474 -2.22 -2.92 -28.87
CA ALA A 474 -0.97 -3.69 -28.94
C ALA A 474 0.16 -3.00 -28.19
N GLU A 475 0.30 -1.67 -28.33
CA GLU A 475 1.30 -0.88 -27.58
C GLU A 475 1.07 -0.93 -26.06
N ILE A 476 -0.19 -0.84 -25.60
CA ILE A 476 -0.52 -0.95 -24.18
C ILE A 476 -0.21 -2.36 -23.68
N GLU A 477 -0.53 -3.42 -24.44
CA GLU A 477 -0.22 -4.81 -24.04
C GLU A 477 1.30 -5.05 -23.95
N GLU A 478 2.09 -4.44 -24.82
CA GLU A 478 3.55 -4.51 -24.77
C GLU A 478 4.13 -3.76 -23.55
N ALA A 479 3.57 -2.60 -23.24
CA ALA A 479 3.98 -1.78 -22.10
C ALA A 479 3.62 -2.43 -20.76
N LEU A 480 2.49 -3.16 -20.67
CA LEU A 480 2.05 -3.76 -19.43
C LEU A 480 3.01 -4.87 -18.94
N PRO A 481 3.36 -4.90 -17.64
CA PRO A 481 4.16 -5.98 -17.08
C PRO A 481 3.51 -7.34 -17.37
N ARG A 482 4.22 -8.21 -18.06
CA ARG A 482 3.76 -9.59 -18.30
C ARG A 482 3.64 -10.29 -16.96
N ALA A 483 2.50 -10.95 -16.71
CA ALA A 483 2.38 -11.84 -15.57
C ALA A 483 3.57 -12.81 -15.57
N PRO A 484 4.25 -13.01 -14.43
CA PRO A 484 5.37 -13.93 -14.37
C PRO A 484 4.89 -15.28 -14.90
N LYS A 485 5.49 -15.76 -15.99
CA LYS A 485 5.21 -17.11 -16.50
C LYS A 485 5.39 -18.06 -15.33
N PRO A 486 4.45 -18.99 -15.06
CA PRO A 486 4.63 -20.00 -14.05
C PRO A 486 5.97 -20.66 -14.35
N SER A 487 6.91 -20.56 -13.41
CA SER A 487 8.22 -21.17 -13.56
C SER A 487 7.97 -22.64 -13.86
N ARG A 488 8.37 -23.11 -15.04
CA ARG A 488 8.47 -24.54 -15.37
C ARG A 488 9.59 -25.17 -14.52
N SER A 489 9.46 -25.14 -13.20
CA SER A 489 10.22 -26.01 -12.31
C SER A 489 9.44 -27.30 -12.08
N GLY A 490 9.09 -27.92 -13.18
CA GLY A 490 8.69 -29.31 -13.25
C GLY A 490 9.77 -30.07 -13.96
N ARG A 491 10.98 -30.14 -13.39
CA ARG A 491 11.84 -31.29 -13.64
C ARG A 491 11.07 -32.49 -13.09
N SER A 492 10.65 -33.34 -14.01
CA SER A 492 9.96 -34.58 -13.76
C SER A 492 10.69 -35.36 -12.69
N LEU A 493 9.97 -35.81 -11.66
CA LEU A 493 10.43 -36.80 -10.68
C LEU A 493 10.90 -38.14 -11.32
N LYS A 494 10.86 -38.26 -12.66
CA LYS A 494 11.41 -39.38 -13.39
C LYS A 494 12.93 -39.33 -13.53
N ASP A 495 13.57 -38.17 -13.48
CA ASP A 495 15.03 -38.05 -13.58
C ASP A 495 15.75 -38.32 -12.25
N ALA A 496 15.01 -38.39 -11.14
CA ALA A 496 15.58 -38.76 -9.82
C ALA A 496 15.69 -40.28 -9.61
N ASP A 497 14.97 -41.10 -10.36
CA ASP A 497 15.04 -42.56 -10.27
C ASP A 497 16.10 -43.18 -11.21
N GLU A 498 16.55 -42.46 -12.24
CA GLU A 498 17.65 -42.88 -13.09
C GLU A 498 19.04 -42.72 -12.44
N LEU A 499 19.19 -41.80 -11.50
CA LEU A 499 20.44 -41.59 -10.75
C LEU A 499 20.65 -42.61 -9.60
N LYS A 500 19.65 -43.45 -9.30
CA LYS A 500 19.75 -44.52 -8.29
C LYS A 500 20.06 -45.89 -8.85
N ARG A 501 20.25 -46.03 -10.16
CA ARG A 501 20.54 -47.33 -10.84
C ARG A 501 21.87 -47.35 -11.57
N ALA A 502 22.93 -46.81 -10.99
CA ALA A 502 24.29 -47.14 -11.44
C ALA A 502 24.92 -48.11 -10.42
N PRO A 503 25.30 -49.34 -10.81
CA PRO A 503 25.96 -50.26 -9.89
C PRO A 503 27.40 -49.78 -9.64
N GLY A 504 27.79 -49.90 -8.38
CA GLY A 504 29.10 -49.53 -7.90
C GLY A 504 30.23 -50.36 -8.47
N ASP A 505 31.37 -49.77 -8.52
CA ASP A 505 32.64 -50.47 -8.41
C ASP A 505 33.56 -49.65 -7.51
N ILE A 506 33.66 -50.12 -6.26
CA ILE A 506 34.69 -49.68 -5.32
C ILE A 506 35.75 -50.79 -5.35
N ARG A 507 36.87 -50.54 -6.00
CA ARG A 507 38.13 -51.23 -5.69
C ARG A 507 39.33 -50.29 -5.88
N ASP A 508 40.01 -50.15 -4.76
CA ASP A 508 41.46 -49.94 -4.60
C ASP A 508 42.16 -48.76 -5.32
N ILE A 509 42.55 -47.78 -4.54
CA ILE A 509 43.94 -47.28 -4.57
C ILE A 509 44.34 -46.89 -3.14
N ARG A 510 44.94 -47.82 -2.44
CA ARG A 510 45.95 -47.55 -1.40
C ARG A 510 47.31 -47.47 -2.08
N GLY A 511 48.08 -46.44 -1.82
CA GLY A 511 49.54 -46.48 -1.86
C GLY A 511 50.21 -45.67 -2.96
N ALA A 512 50.74 -44.54 -2.55
CA ALA A 512 52.14 -44.20 -2.80
C ALA A 512 52.52 -42.88 -2.11
N ARG A 513 53.34 -43.04 -1.09
CA ARG A 513 54.20 -41.98 -0.50
C ARG A 513 55.34 -41.69 -1.49
N GLY A 514 55.80 -40.45 -1.55
CA GLY A 514 57.19 -40.23 -1.87
C GLY A 514 57.50 -38.91 -2.61
N SER A 515 57.97 -37.99 -1.85
CA SER A 515 59.24 -37.26 -2.01
C SER A 515 59.35 -36.08 -2.98
N LYS A 516 59.67 -34.96 -2.37
CA LYS A 516 60.72 -33.99 -2.66
C LYS A 516 60.81 -33.28 -4.05
N GLY A 517 60.90 -31.98 -3.98
CA GLY A 517 61.61 -31.25 -5.01
C GLY A 517 61.32 -29.74 -4.99
N THR A 518 62.12 -29.02 -4.28
CA THR A 518 62.49 -27.60 -4.28
C THR A 518 62.70 -26.94 -5.66
N ARG A 519 62.48 -25.65 -5.69
CA ARG A 519 63.11 -24.48 -6.41
C ARG A 519 62.23 -23.76 -7.43
N SER A 520 61.99 -22.50 -7.03
CA SER A 520 62.57 -21.26 -7.59
C SER A 520 62.28 -20.98 -9.10
N VAL A 521 61.53 -19.99 -9.41
CA VAL A 521 61.86 -18.61 -9.71
C VAL A 521 60.58 -17.78 -9.62
#